data_b253793920354008cfcd01bd61786013
#
_entry.id   b253793920354008cfcd01bd61786013
#
_cell.length_a   1.000
_cell.length_b   1.000
_cell.length_c   1.000
_cell.angle_alpha   90.00
_cell.angle_beta   90.00
_cell.angle_gamma   90.00
#
_symmetry.space_group_name_H-M   'P 1'
#
loop_
_entity.id
_entity.type
_entity.pdbx_description
1 polymer ?
#
loop_
_entity_poly.entity_id
_entity_poly.type
_entity_poly.pdbx_seq_one_letter_code
_entity_poly.pdbx_strand_id
1 'polypeptide(L)'
;METKRLIIVAVGGQGNLLASSVLGEAALLCEIPLNMSEIHGMAQRGGVVESSLIFGDTRSTIISDGEANVLVGFEPAETLRALNKCNANTVVITNLAPLMPFTVNIGQGVYPDLKELQELIHKKTAKLIAFNAATLAKEAGNVLSVNMVLLGALIQTGILPLTVDQVKKAMKTKTKKAFLDSNLKAFDLGFAAAESA
;
A
#
# COMPACT_ATOMS: atom_id res chain seq x y z
N MET A 1 16.35 -5.95 -16.08
CA MET A 1 15.57 -4.96 -15.29
C MET A 1 16.06 -4.98 -13.85
N GLU A 2 16.23 -3.82 -13.23
CA GLU A 2 16.55 -3.74 -11.80
C GLU A 2 15.40 -4.28 -10.95
N THR A 3 15.71 -5.10 -9.95
CA THR A 3 14.69 -5.68 -9.06
C THR A 3 14.10 -4.58 -8.16
N LYS A 4 12.78 -4.49 -8.11
CA LYS A 4 12.06 -3.59 -7.19
C LYS A 4 11.20 -4.40 -6.22
N ARG A 5 11.34 -4.10 -4.94
CA ARG A 5 10.68 -4.80 -3.83
C ARG A 5 9.66 -3.89 -3.17
N LEU A 6 8.40 -4.28 -3.26
CA LEU A 6 7.26 -3.60 -2.65
C LEU A 6 6.68 -4.45 -1.52
N ILE A 7 6.46 -3.83 -0.39
CA ILE A 7 5.64 -4.39 0.70
C ILE A 7 4.36 -3.57 0.82
N ILE A 8 3.23 -4.25 0.90
CA ILE A 8 1.95 -3.65 1.24
C ILE A 8 1.49 -4.25 2.56
N VAL A 9 1.22 -3.40 3.55
CA VAL A 9 0.68 -3.83 4.85
C VAL A 9 -0.68 -3.20 5.11
N ALA A 10 -1.58 -4.01 5.66
CA ALA A 10 -2.95 -3.63 5.92
C ALA A 10 -3.55 -4.40 7.08
N VAL A 11 -4.66 -3.92 7.58
CA VAL A 11 -5.58 -4.71 8.40
C VAL A 11 -6.53 -5.47 7.48
N GLY A 12 -6.84 -6.72 7.80
CA GLY A 12 -7.74 -7.56 7.02
C GLY A 12 -9.09 -6.88 6.73
N GLY A 13 -9.46 -6.82 5.46
CA GLY A 13 -10.66 -6.13 4.96
C GLY A 13 -10.41 -4.78 4.30
N GLN A 14 -9.21 -4.22 4.35
CA GLN A 14 -8.88 -2.92 3.72
C GLN A 14 -8.60 -3.01 2.21
N GLY A 15 -8.68 -4.20 1.60
CA GLY A 15 -8.54 -4.38 0.15
C GLY A 15 -7.09 -4.50 -0.34
N ASN A 16 -6.17 -4.94 0.51
CA ASN A 16 -4.78 -5.25 0.15
C ASN A 16 -4.72 -6.21 -1.04
N LEU A 17 -5.47 -7.31 -0.96
CA LEU A 17 -5.55 -8.34 -2.01
C LEU A 17 -5.95 -7.77 -3.38
N LEU A 18 -6.87 -6.81 -3.41
CA LEU A 18 -7.28 -6.17 -4.65
C LEU A 18 -6.16 -5.29 -5.21
N ALA A 19 -5.48 -4.51 -4.35
CA ALA A 19 -4.35 -3.67 -4.77
C ALA A 19 -3.21 -4.52 -5.34
N SER A 20 -2.82 -5.58 -4.65
CA SER A 20 -1.80 -6.55 -5.11
C SER A 20 -2.21 -7.20 -6.44
N SER A 21 -3.48 -7.60 -6.57
CA SER A 21 -4.02 -8.21 -7.80
C SER A 21 -4.01 -7.24 -8.99
N VAL A 22 -4.29 -5.95 -8.77
CA VAL A 22 -4.21 -4.92 -9.82
C VAL A 22 -2.77 -4.74 -10.30
N LEU A 23 -1.80 -4.68 -9.37
CA LEU A 23 -0.37 -4.60 -9.72
C LEU A 23 0.09 -5.86 -10.45
N GLY A 24 -0.34 -7.03 -10.02
CA GLY A 24 -0.05 -8.31 -10.67
C GLY A 24 -0.57 -8.37 -12.10
N GLU A 25 -1.81 -7.93 -12.31
CA GLU A 25 -2.40 -7.84 -13.66
C GLU A 25 -1.65 -6.83 -14.54
N ALA A 26 -1.28 -5.66 -13.98
CA ALA A 26 -0.53 -4.66 -14.73
C ALA A 26 0.84 -5.21 -15.17
N ALA A 27 1.54 -5.92 -14.29
CA ALA A 27 2.81 -6.56 -14.63
C ALA A 27 2.64 -7.64 -15.71
N LEU A 28 1.61 -8.48 -15.59
CA LEU A 28 1.29 -9.53 -16.57
C LEU A 28 0.99 -8.94 -17.95
N LEU A 29 0.17 -7.89 -18.03
CA LEU A 29 -0.17 -7.21 -19.28
C LEU A 29 1.04 -6.57 -19.99
N CYS A 30 2.13 -6.35 -19.25
CA CYS A 30 3.35 -5.70 -19.72
C CYS A 30 4.53 -6.69 -19.80
N GLU A 31 4.29 -7.98 -19.62
CA GLU A 31 5.31 -9.03 -19.60
C GLU A 31 6.47 -8.74 -18.62
N ILE A 32 6.17 -8.04 -17.52
CA ILE A 32 7.12 -7.74 -16.45
C ILE A 32 7.15 -8.93 -15.49
N PRO A 33 8.31 -9.58 -15.28
CA PRO A 33 8.43 -10.65 -14.28
C PRO A 33 8.04 -10.14 -12.88
N LEU A 34 7.15 -10.87 -12.22
CA LEU A 34 6.67 -10.55 -10.88
C LEU A 34 6.48 -11.82 -10.05
N ASN A 35 7.07 -11.84 -8.88
CA ASN A 35 6.77 -12.81 -7.83
C ASN A 35 5.97 -12.14 -6.71
N MET A 36 4.91 -12.81 -6.26
CA MET A 36 4.02 -12.30 -5.21
C MET A 36 3.79 -13.36 -4.14
N SER A 37 3.71 -12.91 -2.89
CA SER A 37 3.22 -13.73 -1.78
C SER A 37 2.41 -12.88 -0.81
N GLU A 38 1.54 -13.54 -0.06
CA GLU A 38 0.72 -12.92 0.98
C GLU A 38 0.85 -13.72 2.27
N ILE A 39 0.97 -12.98 3.37
CA ILE A 39 0.96 -13.51 4.72
C ILE A 39 -0.24 -12.91 5.44
N HIS A 40 -1.09 -13.80 5.95
CA HIS A 40 -2.25 -13.41 6.75
C HIS A 40 -2.01 -13.78 8.22
N GLY A 41 -2.30 -12.87 9.13
CA GLY A 41 -2.39 -13.19 10.54
C GLY A 41 -3.52 -14.20 10.81
N MET A 42 -3.46 -14.91 11.93
CA MET A 42 -4.44 -15.95 12.28
C MET A 42 -5.87 -15.40 12.53
N ALA A 43 -6.03 -14.11 12.73
CA ALA A 43 -7.34 -13.49 12.88
C ALA A 43 -8.01 -13.31 11.50
N GLN A 44 -9.19 -13.89 11.32
CA GLN A 44 -9.94 -13.78 10.05
C GLN A 44 -10.37 -12.33 9.72
N ARG A 45 -10.52 -11.48 10.72
CA ARG A 45 -10.82 -10.04 10.59
C ARG A 45 -9.98 -9.25 11.58
N GLY A 46 -9.49 -8.08 11.18
CA GLY A 46 -8.68 -7.23 12.03
C GLY A 46 -7.24 -7.71 12.24
N GLY A 47 -6.84 -8.83 11.64
CA GLY A 47 -5.46 -9.30 11.64
C GLY A 47 -4.61 -8.59 10.59
N VAL A 48 -3.30 -8.60 10.78
CA VAL A 48 -2.36 -8.05 9.79
C VAL A 48 -2.39 -8.86 8.50
N VAL A 49 -2.33 -8.16 7.39
CA VAL A 49 -2.13 -8.73 6.05
C VAL A 49 -0.92 -8.05 5.44
N GLU A 50 0.07 -8.85 5.05
CA GLU A 50 1.27 -8.37 4.36
C GLU A 50 1.34 -9.02 2.98
N SER A 51 1.48 -8.19 1.93
CA SER A 51 1.76 -8.65 0.57
C SER A 51 3.16 -8.20 0.18
N SER A 52 3.97 -9.14 -0.28
CA SER A 52 5.28 -8.92 -0.87
C SER A 52 5.18 -9.05 -2.38
N LEU A 53 5.62 -8.03 -3.12
CA LEU A 53 5.67 -8.03 -4.58
C LEU A 53 7.10 -7.70 -5.02
N ILE A 54 7.70 -8.60 -5.80
CA ILE A 54 9.07 -8.43 -6.30
C ILE A 54 9.04 -8.40 -7.82
N PHE A 55 9.23 -7.21 -8.37
CA PHE A 55 9.32 -6.97 -9.82
C PHE A 55 10.74 -7.25 -10.28
N GLY A 56 10.91 -8.09 -11.27
CA GLY A 56 12.19 -8.51 -11.81
C GLY A 56 12.37 -10.02 -11.79
N ASP A 57 13.43 -10.50 -12.43
CA ASP A 57 13.75 -11.92 -12.49
C ASP A 57 14.36 -12.38 -11.15
N THR A 58 13.52 -12.91 -10.27
CA THR A 58 13.90 -13.45 -8.97
C THR A 58 13.25 -14.81 -8.75
N ARG A 59 13.84 -15.63 -7.87
CA ARG A 59 13.31 -16.95 -7.50
C ARG A 59 12.66 -16.96 -6.11
N SER A 60 12.63 -15.83 -5.43
CA SER A 60 12.08 -15.72 -4.08
C SER A 60 10.92 -14.72 -4.06
N THR A 61 9.94 -14.99 -3.22
CA THR A 61 8.84 -14.05 -2.87
C THR A 61 9.09 -13.38 -1.53
N ILE A 62 10.19 -13.69 -0.85
CA ILE A 62 10.52 -13.16 0.47
C ILE A 62 11.33 -11.88 0.33
N ILE A 63 10.92 -10.83 1.03
CA ILE A 63 11.67 -9.59 1.20
C ILE A 63 12.25 -9.59 2.62
N SER A 64 13.57 -9.62 2.71
CA SER A 64 14.28 -9.61 3.99
C SER A 64 14.22 -8.23 4.66
N ASP A 65 14.65 -8.17 5.92
CA ASP A 65 14.74 -6.90 6.64
C ASP A 65 15.73 -5.95 5.93
N GLY A 66 15.30 -4.70 5.78
CA GLY A 66 16.09 -3.67 5.10
C GLY A 66 16.14 -3.77 3.57
N GLU A 67 15.35 -4.61 2.92
CA GLU A 67 15.40 -4.80 1.45
C GLU A 67 14.26 -4.11 0.68
N ALA A 68 13.26 -3.57 1.33
CA ALA A 68 12.15 -2.92 0.64
C ALA A 68 12.60 -1.64 -0.07
N ASN A 69 12.23 -1.49 -1.34
CA ASN A 69 12.37 -0.23 -2.08
C ASN A 69 11.21 0.72 -1.73
N VAL A 70 10.02 0.15 -1.54
CA VAL A 70 8.83 0.92 -1.16
C VAL A 70 7.95 0.10 -0.21
N LEU A 71 7.40 0.78 0.80
CA LEU A 71 6.41 0.26 1.74
C LEU A 71 5.13 1.08 1.60
N VAL A 72 4.01 0.40 1.40
CA VAL A 72 2.68 1.01 1.38
C VAL A 72 1.87 0.51 2.56
N GLY A 73 1.55 1.40 3.48
CA GLY A 73 0.75 1.11 4.67
C GLY A 73 -0.68 1.62 4.55
N PHE A 74 -1.64 0.71 4.64
CA PHE A 74 -3.06 1.06 4.62
C PHE A 74 -3.56 1.52 5.99
N GLU A 75 -2.75 1.26 7.02
CA GLU A 75 -3.03 1.58 8.40
C GLU A 75 -1.72 2.00 9.11
N PRO A 76 -1.70 3.09 9.91
CA PRO A 76 -0.47 3.65 10.47
C PRO A 76 0.32 2.68 11.36
N ALA A 77 -0.32 1.97 12.27
CA ALA A 77 0.37 1.06 13.18
C ALA A 77 0.94 -0.16 12.44
N GLU A 78 0.27 -0.65 11.39
CA GLU A 78 0.79 -1.74 10.56
C GLU A 78 1.98 -1.26 9.72
N THR A 79 1.97 0.01 9.26
CA THR A 79 3.13 0.63 8.61
C THR A 79 4.34 0.63 9.54
N LEU A 80 4.15 1.03 10.80
CA LEU A 80 5.22 1.03 11.79
C LEU A 80 5.76 -0.38 12.05
N ARG A 81 4.89 -1.40 12.13
CA ARG A 81 5.30 -2.80 12.34
C ARG A 81 6.18 -3.34 11.22
N ALA A 82 5.89 -2.96 9.98
CA ALA A 82 6.66 -3.38 8.81
C ALA A 82 7.94 -2.54 8.58
N LEU A 83 8.23 -1.58 9.44
CA LEU A 83 9.37 -0.68 9.28
C LEU A 83 10.73 -1.41 9.31
N ASN A 84 10.81 -2.61 9.91
CA ASN A 84 12.01 -3.44 9.84
C ASN A 84 12.39 -3.82 8.40
N LYS A 85 11.43 -3.91 7.47
CA LYS A 85 11.68 -4.17 6.05
C LYS A 85 12.33 -3.01 5.30
N CYS A 86 12.27 -1.80 5.89
CA CYS A 86 12.78 -0.57 5.29
C CYS A 86 14.24 -0.30 5.64
N ASN A 87 14.91 0.45 4.76
CA ASN A 87 16.23 1.01 4.92
C ASN A 87 16.25 2.51 4.60
N ALA A 88 17.42 3.16 4.66
CA ALA A 88 17.58 4.59 4.42
C ALA A 88 17.24 5.05 2.98
N ASN A 89 17.04 4.13 2.03
CA ASN A 89 16.65 4.43 0.65
C ASN A 89 15.17 4.10 0.38
N THR A 90 14.46 3.54 1.34
CA THR A 90 13.04 3.14 1.18
C THR A 90 12.14 4.37 1.14
N VAL A 91 11.18 4.39 0.22
CA VAL A 91 10.05 5.34 0.24
C VAL A 91 8.88 4.68 0.96
N VAL A 92 8.28 5.38 1.90
CA VAL A 92 7.10 4.92 2.64
C VAL A 92 5.90 5.77 2.26
N ILE A 93 4.80 5.11 1.92
CA ILE A 93 3.50 5.73 1.69
C ILE A 93 2.56 5.20 2.77
N THR A 94 1.90 6.06 3.52
CA THR A 94 1.00 5.61 4.58
C THR A 94 -0.30 6.42 4.65
N ASN A 95 -1.39 5.70 4.86
CA ASN A 95 -2.65 6.31 5.24
C ASN A 95 -2.58 6.75 6.70
N LEU A 96 -3.03 7.96 7.01
CA LEU A 96 -3.07 8.52 8.37
C LEU A 96 -4.41 8.29 9.10
N ALA A 97 -5.39 7.61 8.47
CA ALA A 97 -6.63 7.25 9.14
C ALA A 97 -6.44 5.93 9.91
N PRO A 98 -6.41 5.95 11.26
CA PRO A 98 -6.20 4.74 12.04
C PRO A 98 -7.43 3.85 12.04
N LEU A 99 -7.21 2.54 12.08
CA LEU A 99 -8.22 1.54 12.38
C LEU A 99 -7.92 0.94 13.76
N MET A 100 -8.64 1.41 14.78
CA MET A 100 -8.38 1.04 16.17
C MET A 100 -8.50 -0.46 16.39
N PRO A 101 -7.44 -1.14 16.88
CA PRO A 101 -7.51 -2.55 17.27
C PRO A 101 -8.58 -2.80 18.35
N PHE A 102 -9.11 -4.00 18.39
CA PHE A 102 -10.09 -4.38 19.41
C PHE A 102 -9.57 -4.14 20.83
N THR A 103 -8.32 -4.44 21.12
CA THR A 103 -7.68 -4.23 22.43
C THR A 103 -7.67 -2.76 22.85
N VAL A 104 -7.52 -1.83 21.92
CA VAL A 104 -7.61 -0.38 22.19
C VAL A 104 -9.06 0.01 22.46
N ASN A 105 -10.02 -0.50 21.67
CA ASN A 105 -11.44 -0.19 21.85
C ASN A 105 -12.01 -0.65 23.20
N ILE A 106 -11.47 -1.72 23.79
CA ILE A 106 -11.87 -2.23 25.12
C ILE A 106 -10.99 -1.69 26.26
N GLY A 107 -10.09 -0.72 25.98
CA GLY A 107 -9.23 -0.09 26.98
C GLY A 107 -8.05 -0.95 27.47
N GLN A 108 -7.71 -2.03 26.76
CA GLN A 108 -6.56 -2.91 27.09
C GLN A 108 -5.28 -2.58 26.31
N GLY A 109 -5.28 -1.48 25.56
CA GLY A 109 -4.13 -1.03 24.79
C GLY A 109 -4.20 0.46 24.52
N VAL A 110 -3.06 1.01 24.09
CA VAL A 110 -2.94 2.41 23.65
C VAL A 110 -2.52 2.40 22.18
N TYR A 111 -3.21 3.19 21.36
CA TYR A 111 -2.80 3.38 19.99
C TYR A 111 -1.60 4.33 19.93
N PRO A 112 -0.57 4.08 19.11
CA PRO A 112 0.59 4.96 18.97
C PRO A 112 0.20 6.38 18.58
N ASP A 113 0.91 7.38 19.09
CA ASP A 113 0.74 8.75 18.62
C ASP A 113 1.18 8.87 17.15
N LEU A 114 0.32 9.50 16.32
CA LEU A 114 0.57 9.57 14.87
C LEU A 114 1.78 10.43 14.51
N LYS A 115 2.13 11.43 15.32
CA LYS A 115 3.32 12.27 15.08
C LYS A 115 4.58 11.51 15.40
N GLU A 116 4.62 10.83 16.55
CA GLU A 116 5.75 9.97 16.92
C GLU A 116 5.98 8.87 15.90
N LEU A 117 4.90 8.24 15.41
CA LEU A 117 4.95 7.23 14.36
C LEU A 117 5.59 7.78 13.06
N GLN A 118 5.13 8.95 12.61
CA GLN A 118 5.69 9.59 11.41
C GLN A 118 7.16 9.97 11.60
N GLU A 119 7.56 10.47 12.78
CA GLU A 119 8.95 10.77 13.09
C GLU A 119 9.85 9.52 13.05
N LEU A 120 9.38 8.40 13.60
CA LEU A 120 10.11 7.13 13.56
C LEU A 120 10.31 6.64 12.12
N ILE A 121 9.28 6.72 11.29
CA ILE A 121 9.37 6.33 9.88
C ILE A 121 10.34 7.27 9.15
N HIS A 122 10.21 8.58 9.34
CA HIS A 122 11.04 9.58 8.68
C HIS A 122 12.53 9.44 9.03
N LYS A 123 12.85 9.10 10.28
CA LYS A 123 14.25 8.87 10.74
C LYS A 123 14.91 7.67 10.05
N LYS A 124 14.13 6.68 9.61
CA LYS A 124 14.66 5.42 9.08
C LYS A 124 14.66 5.35 7.55
N THR A 125 13.92 6.21 6.87
CA THR A 125 13.60 6.06 5.45
C THR A 125 13.95 7.30 4.64
N ALA A 126 14.06 7.17 3.30
CA ALA A 126 14.42 8.27 2.41
C ALA A 126 13.32 9.32 2.29
N LYS A 127 12.07 8.87 2.22
CA LYS A 127 10.89 9.74 2.06
C LYS A 127 9.68 9.10 2.71
N LEU A 128 8.87 9.92 3.39
CA LEU A 128 7.56 9.58 3.90
C LEU A 128 6.50 10.41 3.16
N ILE A 129 5.55 9.73 2.53
CA ILE A 129 4.35 10.29 1.91
C ILE A 129 3.17 9.86 2.79
N ALA A 130 2.64 10.79 3.58
CA ALA A 130 1.63 10.51 4.59
C ALA A 130 0.44 11.44 4.45
N PHE A 131 -0.75 10.89 4.25
CA PHE A 131 -2.00 11.66 4.10
C PHE A 131 -3.21 10.83 4.51
N ASN A 132 -4.36 11.48 4.69
CA ASN A 132 -5.61 10.79 5.01
C ASN A 132 -6.26 10.26 3.72
N ALA A 133 -5.93 9.02 3.35
CA ALA A 133 -6.47 8.36 2.16
C ALA A 133 -7.98 8.07 2.29
N ALA A 134 -8.52 7.94 3.50
CA ALA A 134 -9.95 7.73 3.71
C ALA A 134 -10.79 8.95 3.29
N THR A 135 -10.29 10.16 3.51
CA THR A 135 -10.93 11.40 3.05
C THR A 135 -10.99 11.44 1.52
N LEU A 136 -9.89 11.12 0.84
CA LEU A 136 -9.81 11.09 -0.62
C LEU A 136 -10.71 9.99 -1.22
N ALA A 137 -10.77 8.82 -0.60
CA ALA A 137 -11.67 7.75 -1.01
C ALA A 137 -13.15 8.17 -0.92
N LYS A 138 -13.52 8.89 0.16
CA LYS A 138 -14.87 9.46 0.32
C LYS A 138 -15.17 10.51 -0.76
N GLU A 139 -14.21 11.38 -1.08
CA GLU A 139 -14.32 12.37 -2.16
C GLU A 139 -14.47 11.71 -3.54
N ALA A 140 -13.82 10.57 -3.75
CA ALA A 140 -13.99 9.77 -4.96
C ALA A 140 -15.37 9.12 -5.07
N GLY A 141 -16.18 9.13 -4.00
CA GLY A 141 -17.54 8.57 -3.95
C GLY A 141 -17.63 7.15 -3.38
N ASN A 142 -16.52 6.57 -2.91
CA ASN A 142 -16.54 5.23 -2.32
C ASN A 142 -15.48 5.09 -1.21
N VAL A 143 -15.93 5.04 0.03
CA VAL A 143 -15.06 4.90 1.21
C VAL A 143 -14.20 3.63 1.22
N LEU A 144 -14.57 2.62 0.42
CA LEU A 144 -13.81 1.38 0.29
C LEU A 144 -12.63 1.49 -0.69
N SER A 145 -12.51 2.61 -1.43
CA SER A 145 -11.47 2.81 -2.44
C SER A 145 -10.14 3.36 -1.88
N VAL A 146 -9.91 3.27 -0.56
CA VAL A 146 -8.64 3.64 0.09
C VAL A 146 -7.45 2.94 -0.56
N ASN A 147 -7.60 1.66 -0.91
CA ASN A 147 -6.60 0.88 -1.61
C ASN A 147 -6.23 1.50 -2.98
N MET A 148 -7.18 2.05 -3.71
CA MET A 148 -6.93 2.70 -5.02
C MET A 148 -6.28 4.07 -4.86
N VAL A 149 -6.62 4.81 -3.80
CA VAL A 149 -5.92 6.07 -3.43
C VAL A 149 -4.44 5.79 -3.18
N LEU A 150 -4.12 4.80 -2.34
CA LEU A 150 -2.74 4.45 -2.02
C LEU A 150 -1.98 3.88 -3.22
N LEU A 151 -2.69 3.16 -4.10
CA LEU A 151 -2.13 2.67 -5.36
C LEU A 151 -1.74 3.83 -6.30
N GLY A 152 -2.57 4.88 -6.39
CA GLY A 152 -2.26 6.10 -7.13
C GLY A 152 -1.00 6.78 -6.60
N ALA A 153 -0.91 6.95 -5.28
CA ALA A 153 0.27 7.49 -4.62
C ALA A 153 1.54 6.65 -4.87
N LEU A 154 1.41 5.33 -4.87
CA LEU A 154 2.52 4.43 -5.18
C LEU A 154 3.04 4.63 -6.61
N ILE A 155 2.16 4.70 -7.59
CA ILE A 155 2.56 4.85 -8.99
C ILE A 155 3.17 6.23 -9.25
N GLN A 156 2.74 7.27 -8.55
CA GLN A 156 3.35 8.60 -8.62
C GLN A 156 4.84 8.60 -8.27
N THR A 157 5.28 7.74 -7.34
CA THR A 157 6.70 7.67 -6.95
C THR A 157 7.64 7.27 -8.08
N GLY A 158 7.15 6.65 -9.14
CA GLY A 158 7.97 6.13 -10.25
C GLY A 158 8.93 5.00 -9.87
N ILE A 159 8.82 4.43 -8.66
CA ILE A 159 9.74 3.37 -8.19
C ILE A 159 9.48 2.05 -8.91
N LEU A 160 8.21 1.73 -9.16
CA LEU A 160 7.82 0.50 -9.84
C LEU A 160 7.94 0.65 -11.36
N PRO A 161 8.24 -0.43 -12.09
CA PRO A 161 8.32 -0.44 -13.55
C PRO A 161 6.92 -0.47 -14.22
N LEU A 162 5.99 0.31 -13.71
CA LEU A 162 4.60 0.39 -14.15
C LEU A 162 4.19 1.84 -14.38
N THR A 163 3.48 2.09 -15.47
CA THR A 163 2.92 3.41 -15.79
C THR A 163 1.49 3.55 -15.30
N VAL A 164 1.01 4.79 -15.20
CA VAL A 164 -0.38 5.13 -14.88
C VAL A 164 -1.37 4.40 -15.78
N ASP A 165 -1.14 4.42 -17.11
CA ASP A 165 -2.05 3.82 -18.09
C ASP A 165 -2.12 2.29 -17.93
N GLN A 166 -0.99 1.64 -17.68
CA GLN A 166 -0.93 0.20 -17.45
C GLN A 166 -1.74 -0.21 -16.20
N VAL A 167 -1.57 0.52 -15.11
CA VAL A 167 -2.31 0.25 -13.87
C VAL A 167 -3.80 0.55 -14.03
N LYS A 168 -4.18 1.65 -14.66
CA LYS A 168 -5.59 1.95 -14.97
C LYS A 168 -6.23 0.90 -15.89
N LYS A 169 -5.47 0.35 -16.86
CA LYS A 169 -5.93 -0.76 -17.69
C LYS A 169 -6.18 -2.02 -16.85
N ALA A 170 -5.28 -2.37 -15.96
CA ALA A 170 -5.44 -3.49 -15.03
C ALA A 170 -6.63 -3.29 -14.06
N MET A 171 -6.85 -2.07 -13.58
CA MET A 171 -8.03 -1.74 -12.77
C MET A 171 -9.34 -2.05 -13.49
N LYS A 172 -9.45 -1.76 -14.79
CA LYS A 172 -10.65 -2.08 -15.60
C LYS A 172 -10.93 -3.59 -15.66
N THR A 173 -9.89 -4.42 -15.60
CA THR A 173 -10.00 -5.88 -15.60
C THR A 173 -10.33 -6.44 -14.22
N LYS A 174 -9.71 -5.92 -13.16
CA LYS A 174 -9.77 -6.47 -11.80
C LYS A 174 -10.87 -5.89 -10.92
N THR A 175 -11.44 -4.74 -11.25
CA THR A 175 -12.49 -4.12 -10.44
C THR A 175 -13.87 -4.35 -11.03
N LYS A 176 -14.88 -4.45 -10.16
CA LYS A 176 -16.28 -4.57 -10.61
C LYS A 176 -16.69 -3.28 -11.33
N LYS A 177 -17.44 -3.42 -12.44
CA LYS A 177 -17.89 -2.27 -13.25
C LYS A 177 -18.60 -1.19 -12.41
N ALA A 178 -19.42 -1.59 -11.42
CA ALA A 178 -20.12 -0.65 -10.56
C ALA A 178 -19.22 0.26 -9.71
N PHE A 179 -17.97 -0.10 -9.50
CA PHE A 179 -17.02 0.67 -8.69
C PHE A 179 -15.85 1.24 -9.53
N LEU A 180 -15.84 0.98 -10.84
CA LEU A 180 -14.70 1.34 -11.67
C LEU A 180 -14.46 2.85 -11.68
N ASP A 181 -15.49 3.66 -11.89
CA ASP A 181 -15.35 5.12 -11.99
C ASP A 181 -14.87 5.73 -10.66
N SER A 182 -15.44 5.31 -9.53
CA SER A 182 -14.99 5.75 -8.22
C SER A 182 -13.55 5.29 -7.90
N ASN A 183 -13.18 4.08 -8.32
CA ASN A 183 -11.82 3.58 -8.15
C ASN A 183 -10.79 4.33 -9.00
N LEU A 184 -11.12 4.65 -10.25
CA LEU A 184 -10.25 5.47 -11.11
C LEU A 184 -10.08 6.88 -10.55
N LYS A 185 -11.17 7.50 -10.09
CA LYS A 185 -11.10 8.81 -9.42
C LYS A 185 -10.28 8.76 -8.14
N ALA A 186 -10.44 7.71 -7.33
CA ALA A 186 -9.65 7.51 -6.11
C ALA A 186 -8.16 7.38 -6.42
N PHE A 187 -7.81 6.64 -7.47
CA PHE A 187 -6.43 6.52 -7.94
C PHE A 187 -5.86 7.89 -8.34
N ASP A 188 -6.59 8.68 -9.11
CA ASP A 188 -6.13 10.01 -9.56
C ASP A 188 -5.96 10.99 -8.39
N LEU A 189 -6.85 10.97 -7.41
CA LEU A 189 -6.72 11.76 -6.18
C LEU A 189 -5.49 11.36 -5.36
N GLY A 190 -5.22 10.07 -5.24
CA GLY A 190 -4.03 9.56 -4.56
C GLY A 190 -2.73 9.93 -5.29
N PHE A 191 -2.72 9.88 -6.61
CA PHE A 191 -1.59 10.29 -7.43
C PHE A 191 -1.27 11.77 -7.21
N ALA A 192 -2.27 12.65 -7.28
CA ALA A 192 -2.11 14.09 -7.05
C ALA A 192 -1.67 14.40 -5.60
N ALA A 193 -2.21 13.68 -4.61
CA ALA A 193 -1.83 13.87 -3.21
C ALA A 193 -0.35 13.55 -2.95
N ALA A 194 0.19 12.52 -3.61
CA ALA A 194 1.61 12.16 -3.47
C ALA A 194 2.55 13.10 -4.22
N GLU A 195 2.08 13.79 -5.25
CA GLU A 195 2.85 14.82 -5.96
C GLU A 195 3.05 16.07 -5.10
N SER A 196 2.10 16.35 -4.21
CA SER A 196 2.08 17.54 -3.35
C SER A 196 2.76 17.32 -1.99
N ALA A 197 3.19 16.07 -1.67
CA ALA A 197 3.83 15.65 -0.42
C ALA A 197 5.36 15.52 -0.61
#